data_bdacc0328ab16cb2022b6c89bf45583f
#
_entry.id   bdacc0328ab16cb2022b6c89bf45583f
#
_cell.length_a   1.000
_cell.length_b   1.000
_cell.length_c   1.000
_cell.angle_alpha   90.00
_cell.angle_beta   90.00
_cell.angle_gamma   90.00
#
_symmetry.space_group_name_H-M   'P 1'
#
loop_
_entity.id
_entity.type
_entity.pdbx_description
1 polymer ?
#
loop_
_entity_poly.entity_id
_entity_poly.type
_entity_poly.pdbx_seq_one_letter_code
_entity_poly.pdbx_strand_id
1 'polypeptide(L)'
;KGLAVEGDERDGFTETHQVLLRVKAYGPGMDIARRLEENNIVTNFQALPDDETFLESSGIRMGVQEMTRFGMKEKDFDILAGLLAEVILRNKNVKAEVRRYRQNFLEMKFCLPASEAVPLAARIWKSLLPAPGLAENFARLLMKNA
;
A
#
# COMPACT_ATOMS: atom_id res chain seq x y z
N LYS A 1 14.08 -5.77 10.20
CA LYS A 1 14.98 -4.90 9.42
C LYS A 1 15.59 -3.77 10.26
N GLY A 2 15.33 -3.75 11.59
CA GLY A 2 15.93 -2.78 12.52
C GLY A 2 15.17 -1.44 12.65
N LEU A 3 14.01 -1.31 12.04
CA LEU A 3 13.10 -0.18 12.24
C LEU A 3 12.06 -0.52 13.31
N ALA A 4 11.81 0.42 14.22
CA ALA A 4 10.77 0.30 15.22
C ALA A 4 9.40 0.54 14.59
N VAL A 5 8.44 -0.34 14.86
CA VAL A 5 7.04 -0.25 14.42
C VAL A 5 6.18 0.15 15.61
N GLU A 6 5.22 1.04 15.40
CA GLU A 6 4.20 1.39 16.39
C GLU A 6 3.21 0.25 16.53
N GLY A 7 2.78 -0.03 17.76
CA GLY A 7 1.84 -1.08 18.11
C GLY A 7 2.44 -2.17 19.00
N ASP A 8 1.64 -3.16 19.36
CA ASP A 8 2.05 -4.30 20.18
C ASP A 8 2.41 -5.50 19.27
N GLU A 9 3.60 -6.07 19.50
CA GLU A 9 4.06 -7.25 18.73
C GLU A 9 3.14 -8.47 18.92
N ARG A 10 2.51 -8.60 20.10
CA ARG A 10 1.57 -9.69 20.40
C ARG A 10 0.33 -9.65 19.52
N ASP A 11 -0.06 -8.45 19.08
CA ASP A 11 -1.21 -8.19 18.20
C ASP A 11 -0.78 -8.01 16.72
N GLY A 12 0.49 -8.32 16.40
CA GLY A 12 1.05 -8.16 15.06
C GLY A 12 1.25 -6.71 14.63
N PHE A 13 1.38 -5.77 15.60
CA PHE A 13 1.53 -4.32 15.44
C PHE A 13 0.30 -3.59 14.88
N THR A 14 -0.50 -4.20 14.00
CA THR A 14 -1.69 -3.57 13.40
C THR A 14 -2.70 -4.61 12.95
N GLU A 15 -3.97 -4.34 13.15
CA GLU A 15 -5.11 -5.10 12.59
C GLU A 15 -5.64 -4.47 11.29
N THR A 16 -4.95 -3.46 10.75
CA THR A 16 -5.37 -2.74 9.56
C THR A 16 -4.35 -2.88 8.43
N HIS A 17 -4.62 -2.22 7.31
CA HIS A 17 -3.70 -2.12 6.17
C HIS A 17 -2.59 -1.08 6.37
N GLN A 18 -2.55 -0.39 7.51
CA GLN A 18 -1.58 0.68 7.79
C GLN A 18 -0.49 0.20 8.73
N VAL A 19 0.73 0.63 8.44
CA VAL A 19 1.91 0.44 9.30
C VAL A 19 2.47 1.80 9.66
N LEU A 20 2.79 1.99 10.93
CA LEU A 20 3.44 3.20 11.45
C LEU A 20 4.86 2.87 11.91
N LEU A 21 5.85 3.55 11.37
CA LEU A 21 7.24 3.44 11.79
C LEU A 21 7.61 4.59 12.71
N ARG A 22 8.33 4.32 13.79
CA ARG A 22 8.97 5.32 14.65
C ARG A 22 10.32 5.71 14.05
N VAL A 23 10.46 6.96 13.63
CA VAL A 23 11.69 7.40 12.93
C VAL A 23 12.43 8.54 13.65
N LYS A 24 11.99 8.96 14.83
CA LYS A 24 12.58 10.07 15.63
C LYS A 24 14.10 10.01 15.74
N ALA A 25 14.66 8.80 15.90
CA ALA A 25 16.12 8.59 16.02
C ALA A 25 16.89 8.91 14.72
N TYR A 26 16.20 9.03 13.58
CA TYR A 26 16.81 9.23 12.25
C TYR A 26 16.49 10.60 11.64
N GLY A 27 15.68 11.40 12.34
CA GLY A 27 15.30 12.75 11.96
C GLY A 27 13.78 13.00 11.99
N PRO A 28 13.35 14.23 11.66
CA PRO A 28 11.94 14.58 11.55
C PRO A 28 11.22 13.71 10.52
N GLY A 29 9.99 13.28 10.82
CA GLY A 29 9.19 12.44 9.92
C GLY A 29 9.03 13.03 8.53
N MET A 30 8.85 14.33 8.41
CA MET A 30 8.76 15.04 7.13
C MET A 30 10.02 14.88 6.27
N ASP A 31 11.21 14.97 6.88
CA ASP A 31 12.47 14.83 6.14
C ASP A 31 12.71 13.37 5.72
N ILE A 32 12.32 12.43 6.58
CA ILE A 32 12.35 11.00 6.24
C ILE A 32 11.40 10.69 5.09
N ALA A 33 10.16 11.20 5.12
CA ALA A 33 9.19 11.03 4.04
C ALA A 33 9.73 11.58 2.71
N ARG A 34 10.34 12.78 2.72
CA ARG A 34 10.96 13.37 1.54
C ARG A 34 12.10 12.49 1.00
N ARG A 35 12.99 11.99 1.85
CA ARG A 35 14.07 11.08 1.43
C ARG A 35 13.55 9.79 0.81
N LEU A 36 12.46 9.24 1.35
CA LEU A 36 11.79 8.06 0.78
C LEU A 36 11.20 8.38 -0.60
N GLU A 37 10.54 9.52 -0.76
CA GLU A 37 9.96 9.98 -2.03
C GLU A 37 11.05 10.19 -3.10
N GLU A 38 12.18 10.80 -2.75
CA GLU A 38 13.34 10.93 -3.63
C GLU A 38 13.87 9.58 -4.13
N ASN A 39 13.62 8.51 -3.37
CA ASN A 39 13.91 7.12 -3.71
C ASN A 39 12.72 6.38 -4.35
N ASN A 40 11.66 7.08 -4.81
CA ASN A 40 10.44 6.53 -5.39
C ASN A 40 9.61 5.67 -4.41
N ILE A 41 9.72 5.90 -3.11
CA ILE A 41 8.91 5.25 -2.08
C ILE A 41 8.02 6.33 -1.45
N VAL A 42 6.77 6.42 -1.92
CA VAL A 42 5.82 7.43 -1.44
C VAL A 42 5.22 6.99 -0.11
N THR A 43 5.37 7.84 0.89
CA THR A 43 4.85 7.65 2.25
C THR A 43 4.32 8.96 2.80
N ASN A 44 3.64 8.92 3.95
CA ASN A 44 3.26 10.12 4.69
C ASN A 44 3.99 10.16 6.04
N PHE A 45 4.36 11.36 6.49
CA PHE A 45 4.71 11.56 7.89
C PHE A 45 3.43 11.66 8.74
N GLN A 46 3.52 11.25 10.00
CA GLN A 46 2.40 11.17 10.92
C GLN A 46 2.86 11.46 12.34
N ALA A 47 2.11 12.27 13.07
CA ALA A 47 2.32 12.41 14.51
C ALA A 47 2.02 11.08 15.21
N LEU A 48 2.90 10.68 16.11
CA LEU A 48 2.73 9.55 17.01
C LEU A 48 2.14 10.02 18.34
N PRO A 49 1.61 9.12 19.19
CA PRO A 49 0.97 9.50 20.45
C PRO A 49 1.85 10.29 21.42
N ASP A 50 3.16 10.16 21.32
CA ASP A 50 4.18 10.83 22.13
C ASP A 50 4.77 12.09 21.48
N ASP A 51 4.29 12.51 20.31
CA ASP A 51 4.68 13.77 19.69
C ASP A 51 3.84 14.93 20.25
N GLU A 52 4.48 16.05 20.56
CA GLU A 52 3.80 17.22 21.12
C GLU A 52 2.94 17.95 20.10
N THR A 53 3.39 18.02 18.85
CA THR A 53 2.69 18.68 17.76
C THR A 53 2.79 17.90 16.45
N PHE A 54 1.86 18.16 15.53
CA PHE A 54 1.91 17.58 14.18
C PHE A 54 3.15 18.02 13.38
N LEU A 55 3.66 19.23 13.64
CA LEU A 55 4.86 19.73 12.96
C LEU A 55 6.13 19.00 13.37
N GLU A 56 6.13 18.38 14.55
CA GLU A 56 7.23 17.58 15.09
C GLU A 56 7.02 16.08 14.89
N SER A 57 6.14 15.73 13.93
CA SER A 57 5.82 14.33 13.63
C SER A 57 7.04 13.45 13.52
N SER A 58 7.06 12.36 14.30
CA SER A 58 8.17 11.41 14.37
C SER A 58 7.84 10.03 13.76
N GLY A 59 6.67 9.93 13.14
CA GLY A 59 6.19 8.72 12.50
C GLY A 59 6.22 8.77 10.96
N ILE A 60 6.38 7.61 10.34
CA ILE A 60 6.10 7.39 8.92
C ILE A 60 4.92 6.43 8.82
N ARG A 61 3.86 6.88 8.15
CA ARG A 61 2.68 6.07 7.85
C ARG A 61 2.74 5.52 6.44
N MET A 62 2.49 4.24 6.31
CA MET A 62 2.42 3.52 5.03
C MET A 62 1.17 2.67 4.97
N GLY A 63 0.62 2.47 3.77
CA GLY A 63 -0.42 1.49 3.49
C GLY A 63 0.08 0.42 2.53
N VAL A 64 -0.36 -0.81 2.70
CA VAL A 64 0.02 -1.93 1.84
C VAL A 64 -1.00 -2.23 0.75
N GLN A 65 -2.21 -1.66 0.83
CA GLN A 65 -3.36 -1.99 -0.01
C GLN A 65 -3.11 -1.74 -1.50
N GLU A 66 -2.46 -0.64 -1.86
CA GLU A 66 -2.22 -0.32 -3.27
C GLU A 66 -1.29 -1.34 -3.91
N MET A 67 -0.13 -1.60 -3.30
CA MET A 67 0.84 -2.53 -3.86
C MET A 67 0.35 -3.99 -3.81
N THR A 68 -0.51 -4.34 -2.85
CA THR A 68 -1.22 -5.62 -2.84
C THR A 68 -2.13 -5.76 -4.08
N ARG A 69 -2.83 -4.69 -4.50
CA ARG A 69 -3.62 -4.69 -5.75
C ARG A 69 -2.77 -4.83 -7.00
N PHE A 70 -1.51 -4.41 -6.97
CA PHE A 70 -0.54 -4.68 -8.04
C PHE A 70 0.14 -6.04 -7.92
N GLY A 71 -0.24 -6.85 -6.93
CA GLY A 71 0.16 -8.25 -6.80
C GLY A 71 1.34 -8.51 -5.87
N MET A 72 1.79 -7.52 -5.07
CA MET A 72 2.76 -7.76 -4.01
C MET A 72 2.18 -8.70 -2.93
N LYS A 73 3.02 -9.61 -2.47
CA LYS A 73 2.76 -10.54 -1.36
C LYS A 73 3.78 -10.31 -0.25
N GLU A 74 3.67 -11.05 0.84
CA GLU A 74 4.51 -10.91 2.05
C GLU A 74 6.01 -10.86 1.72
N LYS A 75 6.49 -11.78 0.88
CA LYS A 75 7.90 -11.82 0.45
C LYS A 75 8.34 -10.54 -0.29
N ASP A 76 7.42 -9.91 -1.01
CA ASP A 76 7.69 -8.69 -1.78
C ASP A 76 7.73 -7.48 -0.85
N PHE A 77 6.86 -7.45 0.16
CA PHE A 77 6.91 -6.45 1.23
C PHE A 77 8.16 -6.60 2.10
N ASP A 78 8.68 -7.83 2.29
CA ASP A 78 9.96 -8.03 2.99
C ASP A 78 11.14 -7.38 2.25
N ILE A 79 11.15 -7.45 0.91
CA ILE A 79 12.13 -6.75 0.06
C ILE A 79 11.95 -5.23 0.16
N LEU A 80 10.71 -4.73 0.06
CA LEU A 80 10.41 -3.31 0.22
C LEU A 80 10.85 -2.79 1.59
N ALA A 81 10.58 -3.54 2.67
CA ALA A 81 11.04 -3.19 4.01
C ALA A 81 12.57 -3.12 4.12
N GLY A 82 13.29 -3.96 3.38
CA GLY A 82 14.75 -3.87 3.25
C GLY A 82 15.20 -2.57 2.59
N LEU A 83 14.56 -2.17 1.48
CA LEU A 83 14.86 -0.91 0.78
C LEU A 83 14.55 0.32 1.66
N LEU A 84 13.41 0.30 2.38
CA LEU A 84 13.08 1.32 3.37
C LEU A 84 14.16 1.47 4.44
N ALA A 85 14.62 0.33 4.98
CA ALA A 85 15.68 0.32 6.00
C ALA A 85 17.00 0.90 5.46
N GLU A 86 17.39 0.61 4.22
CA GLU A 86 18.59 1.20 3.60
C GLU A 86 18.50 2.73 3.50
N VAL A 87 17.32 3.27 3.14
CA VAL A 87 17.11 4.73 3.09
C VAL A 87 17.09 5.34 4.49
N ILE A 88 16.34 4.78 5.42
CA ILE A 88 16.12 5.38 6.75
C ILE A 88 17.37 5.25 7.63
N LEU A 89 17.92 4.04 7.74
CA LEU A 89 19.03 3.74 8.65
C LEU A 89 20.40 4.18 8.11
N ARG A 90 20.59 4.16 6.79
CA ARG A 90 21.90 4.33 6.16
C ARG A 90 21.97 5.50 5.20
N ASN A 91 20.87 6.22 5.01
CA ASN A 91 20.74 7.32 4.03
C ASN A 91 21.22 6.92 2.62
N LYS A 92 20.99 5.65 2.24
CA LYS A 92 21.43 5.11 0.96
C LYS A 92 20.44 5.47 -0.15
N ASN A 93 20.96 5.82 -1.32
CA ASN A 93 20.14 5.97 -2.52
C ASN A 93 19.82 4.59 -3.11
N VAL A 94 18.54 4.24 -3.12
CA VAL A 94 18.01 2.96 -3.64
C VAL A 94 17.06 3.17 -4.81
N LYS A 95 17.02 4.37 -5.37
CA LYS A 95 16.07 4.74 -6.43
C LYS A 95 16.07 3.79 -7.63
N ALA A 96 17.24 3.34 -8.05
CA ALA A 96 17.38 2.43 -9.17
C ALA A 96 16.85 1.03 -8.84
N GLU A 97 17.09 0.55 -7.62
CA GLU A 97 16.60 -0.74 -7.11
C GLU A 97 15.07 -0.72 -7.00
N VAL A 98 14.49 0.33 -6.42
CA VAL A 98 13.04 0.51 -6.30
C VAL A 98 12.39 0.54 -7.70
N ARG A 99 12.95 1.33 -8.63
CA ARG A 99 12.46 1.40 -10.01
C ARG A 99 12.46 0.04 -10.69
N ARG A 100 13.57 -0.70 -10.59
CA ARG A 100 13.70 -2.03 -11.19
C ARG A 100 12.72 -3.01 -10.54
N TYR A 101 12.59 -2.99 -9.23
CA TYR A 101 11.69 -3.89 -8.50
C TYR A 101 10.22 -3.61 -8.84
N ARG A 102 9.84 -2.34 -8.96
CA ARG A 102 8.48 -1.90 -9.31
C ARG A 102 8.00 -2.42 -10.68
N GLN A 103 8.92 -2.69 -11.62
CA GLN A 103 8.57 -3.22 -12.94
C GLN A 103 7.86 -4.59 -12.88
N ASN A 104 7.99 -5.33 -11.79
CA ASN A 104 7.30 -6.61 -11.61
C ASN A 104 5.81 -6.46 -11.23
N PHE A 105 5.34 -5.23 -10.98
CA PHE A 105 4.02 -4.96 -10.40
C PHE A 105 3.28 -3.83 -11.14
N LEU A 106 3.26 -3.87 -12.48
CA LEU A 106 2.65 -2.81 -13.31
C LEU A 106 1.16 -3.03 -13.56
N GLU A 107 0.69 -4.27 -13.48
CA GLU A 107 -0.70 -4.61 -13.73
C GLU A 107 -1.51 -4.59 -12.43
N MET A 108 -2.59 -3.83 -12.43
CA MET A 108 -3.55 -3.85 -11.33
C MET A 108 -4.34 -5.16 -11.39
N LYS A 109 -4.38 -5.88 -10.26
CA LYS A 109 -5.10 -7.14 -10.11
C LYS A 109 -6.38 -6.91 -9.31
N PHE A 110 -7.43 -7.62 -9.67
CA PHE A 110 -8.69 -7.62 -8.92
C PHE A 110 -8.64 -8.67 -7.81
N CYS A 111 -9.36 -8.41 -6.71
CA CYS A 111 -9.47 -9.34 -5.58
C CYS A 111 -10.18 -10.65 -5.96
N LEU A 112 -11.04 -10.59 -6.98
CA LEU A 112 -11.79 -11.73 -7.51
C LEU A 112 -11.43 -11.95 -8.98
N PRO A 113 -11.30 -13.19 -9.44
CA PRO A 113 -11.18 -13.49 -10.85
C PRO A 113 -12.43 -13.01 -11.61
N ALA A 114 -12.28 -12.64 -12.88
CA ALA A 114 -13.39 -12.13 -13.69
C ALA A 114 -14.59 -13.11 -13.74
N SER A 115 -14.32 -14.42 -13.74
CA SER A 115 -15.35 -15.47 -13.68
C SER A 115 -16.28 -15.41 -12.46
N GLU A 116 -15.80 -14.87 -11.34
CA GLU A 116 -16.57 -14.68 -10.10
C GLU A 116 -17.11 -13.24 -9.99
N ALA A 117 -16.28 -12.26 -10.33
CA ALA A 117 -16.62 -10.85 -10.19
C ALA A 117 -17.77 -10.44 -11.13
N VAL A 118 -17.79 -10.91 -12.37
CA VAL A 118 -18.80 -10.51 -13.36
C VAL A 118 -20.21 -11.01 -12.97
N PRO A 119 -20.45 -12.28 -12.61
CA PRO A 119 -21.76 -12.72 -12.14
C PRO A 119 -22.21 -12.00 -10.87
N LEU A 120 -21.28 -11.71 -9.94
CA LEU A 120 -21.60 -10.98 -8.71
C LEU A 120 -22.00 -9.53 -9.02
N ALA A 121 -21.27 -8.84 -9.87
CA ALA A 121 -21.58 -7.49 -10.32
C ALA A 121 -22.95 -7.44 -11.04
N ALA A 122 -23.22 -8.40 -11.91
CA ALA A 122 -24.52 -8.52 -12.60
C ALA A 122 -25.69 -8.71 -11.61
N ARG A 123 -25.50 -9.51 -10.55
CA ARG A 123 -26.52 -9.70 -9.49
C ARG A 123 -26.78 -8.39 -8.74
N ILE A 124 -25.72 -7.69 -8.31
CA ILE A 124 -25.84 -6.40 -7.61
C ILE A 124 -26.54 -5.38 -8.51
N TRP A 125 -26.11 -5.29 -9.76
CA TRP A 125 -26.70 -4.37 -10.73
C TRP A 125 -28.17 -4.61 -10.97
N LYS A 126 -28.58 -5.89 -11.10
CA LYS A 126 -29.97 -6.29 -11.29
C LYS A 126 -30.85 -5.95 -10.07
N SER A 127 -30.28 -5.95 -8.86
CA SER A 127 -31.02 -5.55 -7.65
C SER A 127 -31.16 -4.03 -7.50
N LEU A 128 -30.20 -3.26 -8.02
CA LEU A 128 -30.17 -1.80 -7.91
C LEU A 128 -30.94 -1.12 -9.06
N LEU A 129 -30.88 -1.69 -10.26
CA LEU A 129 -31.49 -1.15 -11.47
C LEU A 129 -32.37 -2.22 -12.12
N PRO A 130 -33.68 -2.26 -11.80
CA PRO A 130 -34.60 -3.28 -12.31
C PRO A 130 -35.02 -3.06 -13.78
N ALA A 131 -34.11 -2.53 -14.62
CA ALA A 131 -34.33 -2.36 -16.04
C ALA A 131 -34.06 -3.68 -16.79
N PRO A 132 -35.04 -4.26 -17.50
CA PRO A 132 -34.87 -5.53 -18.22
C PRO A 132 -33.69 -5.48 -19.20
N GLY A 133 -32.82 -6.49 -19.13
CA GLY A 133 -31.69 -6.66 -20.07
C GLY A 133 -30.46 -5.78 -19.83
N LEU A 134 -30.51 -4.79 -18.94
CA LEU A 134 -29.39 -3.89 -18.70
C LEU A 134 -28.20 -4.60 -18.01
N ALA A 135 -28.51 -5.42 -17.00
CA ALA A 135 -27.48 -6.17 -16.26
C ALA A 135 -26.79 -7.22 -17.15
N GLU A 136 -27.55 -7.91 -17.99
CA GLU A 136 -27.06 -8.91 -18.95
C GLU A 136 -26.19 -8.27 -20.03
N ASN A 137 -26.57 -7.12 -20.54
CA ASN A 137 -25.80 -6.38 -21.54
C ASN A 137 -24.48 -5.85 -20.93
N PHE A 138 -24.51 -5.35 -19.70
CA PHE A 138 -23.32 -4.90 -18.99
C PHE A 138 -22.35 -6.05 -18.70
N ALA A 139 -22.83 -7.18 -18.21
CA ALA A 139 -22.04 -8.38 -17.99
C ALA A 139 -21.36 -8.87 -19.28
N ARG A 140 -22.08 -8.84 -20.43
CA ARG A 140 -21.55 -9.22 -21.74
C ARG A 140 -20.44 -8.27 -22.20
N LEU A 141 -20.57 -6.97 -21.95
CA LEU A 141 -19.53 -5.98 -22.26
C LEU A 141 -18.26 -6.18 -21.44
N LEU A 142 -18.41 -6.45 -20.13
CA LEU A 142 -17.27 -6.74 -19.25
C LEU A 142 -16.52 -8.00 -19.67
N MET A 143 -17.23 -9.06 -20.08
CA MET A 143 -16.61 -10.33 -20.49
C MET A 143 -15.90 -10.24 -21.86
N LYS A 144 -16.25 -9.27 -22.71
CA LYS A 144 -15.55 -9.05 -24.01
C LYS A 144 -14.21 -8.33 -23.86
N ASN A 145 -13.99 -7.65 -22.73
CA ASN A 145 -12.82 -6.80 -22.48
C ASN A 145 -11.93 -7.35 -21.34
N ALA A 146 -12.23 -8.53 -20.81
CA ALA A 146 -11.46 -9.26 -19.81
C ALA A 146 -10.68 -10.41 -20.48
#